data_8f400e96983152de936ac241f2179866
#
_entry.id   8f400e96983152de936ac241f2179866
#
_cell.length_a   1.000
_cell.length_b   1.000
_cell.length_c   1.000
_cell.angle_alpha   90.00
_cell.angle_beta   90.00
_cell.angle_gamma   90.00
#
_symmetry.space_group_name_H-M   'P 1'
#
loop_
_entity.id
_entity.type
_entity.pdbx_description
1 polymer ?
#
loop_
_entity_poly.entity_id
_entity_poly.type
_entity_poly.pdbx_seq_one_letter_code
_entity_poly.pdbx_strand_id
1 'polypeptide(L)'
;MRGALLSGWLCLLAAAHAQGLTPQERREGFRPLFNGRTLNGWKVYAGANWRVQNGELVGPTDSAGWIGTTDEYENFILRGEYWIDKGDTHESNSGVFFRAQRTATPWNDGYEMQISLQDARNPTGSIYNRVPTHLERMREIAPERRWNAFEIRACGSHIQITINGEMVQDCDLHEFKKGVIGLQQHHAGVTVKYRNLRIKRLESCDEGWQPLFNGKDLSGWYATGMARWSVKDGAIVGEAGMGHLFTEKTFTDFELRAMIRIRPFKEDSPMRPNNGVYFRAQPNPDNPNNWPVGFEAQVFNHAGRDYITGSLYNRVMASRLLTRDGDWFSMRIRAKGDHIQIFVNGQKVVDTRNGDFASGRIALQCHDPFTIIETRDIYWRPL
;
A
#
# COMPACT_ATOMS: atom_id res chain seq x y z
N MET A 1 5.00 -5.89 -46.69
CA MET A 1 5.02 -7.02 -45.75
C MET A 1 5.23 -6.46 -44.36
N ARG A 2 4.17 -6.44 -43.56
CA ARG A 2 4.18 -5.88 -42.20
C ARG A 2 4.29 -7.07 -41.23
N GLY A 3 5.41 -7.15 -40.53
CA GLY A 3 5.61 -8.13 -39.45
C GLY A 3 5.10 -7.58 -38.13
N ALA A 4 4.01 -8.12 -37.63
CA ALA A 4 3.51 -7.85 -36.29
C ALA A 4 4.31 -8.68 -35.28
N LEU A 5 5.02 -8.03 -34.38
CA LEU A 5 5.61 -8.65 -33.20
C LEU A 5 4.50 -8.82 -32.14
N LEU A 6 3.98 -10.02 -32.04
CA LEU A 6 3.13 -10.48 -30.93
C LEU A 6 4.00 -10.64 -29.68
N SER A 7 3.81 -9.75 -28.72
CA SER A 7 4.32 -9.94 -27.35
C SER A 7 3.56 -11.06 -26.67
N GLY A 8 4.16 -12.25 -26.67
CA GLY A 8 3.61 -13.43 -26.00
C GLY A 8 3.66 -13.26 -24.47
N TRP A 9 2.54 -12.94 -23.85
CA TRP A 9 2.30 -13.21 -22.45
C TRP A 9 2.05 -14.71 -22.30
N LEU A 10 3.09 -15.44 -21.88
CA LEU A 10 2.92 -16.84 -21.49
C LEU A 10 2.06 -16.87 -20.23
N CYS A 11 0.78 -17.19 -20.39
CA CYS A 11 -0.03 -17.79 -19.35
C CYS A 11 0.64 -19.10 -18.95
N LEU A 12 1.37 -19.13 -17.86
CA LEU A 12 1.80 -20.37 -17.21
C LEU A 12 0.56 -21.06 -16.65
N LEU A 13 -0.05 -21.91 -17.49
CA LEU A 13 -1.02 -22.90 -17.09
C LEU A 13 -0.44 -23.73 -15.92
N ALA A 14 -1.26 -23.91 -14.92
CA ALA A 14 -1.03 -24.67 -13.73
C ALA A 14 -0.43 -26.06 -14.00
N ALA A 15 0.88 -26.15 -13.93
CA ALA A 15 1.55 -27.43 -13.78
C ALA A 15 1.36 -27.89 -12.33
N ALA A 16 0.87 -29.10 -12.17
CA ALA A 16 0.59 -29.76 -10.91
C ALA A 16 1.71 -29.54 -9.88
N HIS A 17 1.36 -28.91 -8.78
CA HIS A 17 1.79 -29.05 -7.39
C HIS A 17 3.20 -29.61 -7.13
N ALA A 18 4.25 -29.03 -7.67
CA ALA A 18 5.58 -29.18 -7.11
C ALA A 18 5.72 -28.14 -5.98
N GLN A 19 5.51 -28.58 -4.75
CA GLN A 19 5.90 -27.80 -3.55
C GLN A 19 7.41 -27.65 -3.53
N GLY A 20 7.91 -26.72 -4.30
CA GLY A 20 9.34 -26.48 -4.39
C GLY A 20 9.61 -25.12 -5.02
N LEU A 21 10.72 -24.52 -4.62
CA LEU A 21 11.21 -23.31 -5.26
C LEU A 21 11.48 -23.58 -6.73
N THR A 22 11.10 -22.65 -7.59
CA THR A 22 11.55 -22.63 -8.98
C THR A 22 13.08 -22.51 -9.05
N PRO A 23 13.73 -22.92 -10.15
CA PRO A 23 15.16 -22.67 -10.32
C PRO A 23 15.55 -21.20 -10.20
N GLN A 24 14.68 -20.31 -10.65
CA GLN A 24 14.87 -18.84 -10.51
C GLN A 24 14.82 -18.41 -9.05
N GLU A 25 13.81 -18.81 -8.28
CA GLU A 25 13.69 -18.45 -6.86
C GLU A 25 14.87 -18.96 -6.03
N ARG A 26 15.40 -20.15 -6.36
CA ARG A 26 16.62 -20.65 -5.72
C ARG A 26 17.82 -19.75 -6.00
N ARG A 27 18.01 -19.31 -7.24
CA ARG A 27 19.09 -18.37 -7.61
C ARG A 27 18.90 -16.99 -6.96
N GLU A 28 17.65 -16.56 -6.79
CA GLU A 28 17.31 -15.31 -6.11
C GLU A 28 17.47 -15.38 -4.58
N GLY A 29 17.74 -16.55 -4.01
CA GLY A 29 17.96 -16.73 -2.58
C GLY A 29 16.71 -17.01 -1.75
N PHE A 30 15.59 -17.35 -2.37
CA PHE A 30 14.43 -17.85 -1.65
C PHE A 30 14.69 -19.20 -0.99
N ARG A 31 14.06 -19.39 0.17
CA ARG A 31 14.05 -20.67 0.91
C ARG A 31 12.61 -21.05 1.23
N PRO A 32 12.27 -22.35 1.26
CA PRO A 32 10.97 -22.80 1.73
C PRO A 32 10.76 -22.35 3.18
N LEU A 33 9.63 -21.73 3.47
CA LEU A 33 9.19 -21.40 4.81
C LEU A 33 8.30 -22.51 5.38
N PHE A 34 7.66 -23.28 4.51
CA PHE A 34 6.88 -24.46 4.81
C PHE A 34 7.30 -25.61 3.86
N ASN A 35 7.53 -26.80 4.41
CA ASN A 35 8.05 -27.94 3.66
C ASN A 35 6.94 -28.85 3.05
N GLY A 36 5.67 -28.51 3.28
CA GLY A 36 4.53 -29.26 2.80
C GLY A 36 4.27 -30.61 3.52
N ARG A 37 5.02 -30.93 4.55
CA ARG A 37 4.95 -32.25 5.23
C ARG A 37 4.78 -32.16 6.73
N THR A 38 5.41 -31.20 7.38
CA THR A 38 5.45 -31.07 8.85
C THR A 38 5.32 -29.62 9.27
N LEU A 39 4.98 -29.40 10.54
CA LEU A 39 5.00 -28.07 11.17
C LEU A 39 6.39 -27.68 11.70
N ASN A 40 7.46 -28.34 11.27
CA ASN A 40 8.82 -27.96 11.69
C ASN A 40 9.12 -26.53 11.27
N GLY A 41 9.62 -25.71 12.22
CA GLY A 41 9.84 -24.28 12.03
C GLY A 41 8.59 -23.41 12.31
N TRP A 42 7.49 -24.04 12.73
CA TRP A 42 6.26 -23.36 13.10
C TRP A 42 5.84 -23.74 14.52
N LYS A 43 5.19 -22.78 15.22
CA LYS A 43 4.66 -22.96 16.57
C LYS A 43 3.24 -22.40 16.64
N VAL A 44 2.33 -23.15 17.26
CA VAL A 44 0.97 -22.71 17.57
C VAL A 44 1.03 -21.79 18.79
N TYR A 45 0.43 -20.61 18.70
CA TYR A 45 0.43 -19.60 19.76
C TYR A 45 -0.93 -19.39 20.44
N ALA A 46 -2.02 -19.74 19.81
CA ALA A 46 -3.34 -19.75 20.44
C ALA A 46 -4.10 -20.97 19.95
N GLY A 47 -4.77 -21.65 20.84
CA GLY A 47 -5.63 -22.83 20.86
C GLY A 47 -5.98 -23.60 19.57
N ALA A 48 -5.39 -23.26 18.44
CA ALA A 48 -5.74 -23.76 17.14
C ALA A 48 -4.95 -25.05 16.78
N ASN A 49 -5.66 -26.08 16.36
CA ASN A 49 -5.10 -27.34 15.88
C ASN A 49 -4.75 -27.25 14.38
N TRP A 50 -3.65 -26.58 14.07
CA TRP A 50 -3.13 -26.54 12.72
C TRP A 50 -2.63 -27.92 12.28
N ARG A 51 -2.88 -28.27 11.05
CA ARG A 51 -2.46 -29.58 10.48
C ARG A 51 -1.90 -29.42 9.08
N VAL A 52 -1.12 -30.43 8.67
CA VAL A 52 -0.65 -30.55 7.29
C VAL A 52 -1.50 -31.62 6.60
N GLN A 53 -2.11 -31.26 5.48
CA GLN A 53 -2.94 -32.15 4.68
C GLN A 53 -2.69 -31.90 3.20
N ASN A 54 -2.39 -32.93 2.43
CA ASN A 54 -2.13 -32.84 0.98
C ASN A 54 -1.10 -31.76 0.59
N GLY A 55 -0.09 -31.59 1.44
CA GLY A 55 0.92 -30.55 1.21
C GLY A 55 0.50 -29.13 1.59
N GLU A 56 -0.67 -28.93 2.11
CA GLU A 56 -1.22 -27.66 2.54
C GLU A 56 -1.15 -27.53 4.06
N LEU A 57 -0.92 -26.33 4.55
CA LEU A 57 -1.06 -25.97 5.94
C LEU A 57 -2.51 -25.53 6.14
N VAL A 58 -3.26 -26.28 6.93
CA VAL A 58 -4.71 -26.13 7.08
C VAL A 58 -5.03 -25.68 8.49
N GLY A 59 -5.75 -24.56 8.61
CA GLY A 59 -6.28 -24.06 9.88
C GLY A 59 -7.37 -24.96 10.45
N PRO A 60 -7.58 -24.92 11.78
CA PRO A 60 -8.70 -25.63 12.39
C PRO A 60 -10.02 -24.97 11.99
N THR A 61 -11.06 -25.80 11.82
CA THR A 61 -12.40 -25.31 11.50
C THR A 61 -13.30 -25.17 12.73
N ASP A 62 -12.82 -25.58 13.91
CA ASP A 62 -13.56 -25.66 15.17
C ASP A 62 -13.12 -24.62 16.22
N SER A 63 -12.05 -23.86 15.94
CA SER A 63 -11.48 -22.92 16.91
C SER A 63 -10.79 -21.74 16.22
N ALA A 64 -10.59 -20.64 16.96
CA ALA A 64 -9.74 -19.54 16.59
C ALA A 64 -8.29 -19.76 17.05
N GLY A 65 -7.36 -19.02 16.44
CA GLY A 65 -5.97 -18.99 16.87
C GLY A 65 -5.00 -18.67 15.74
N TRP A 66 -3.72 -18.85 15.98
CA TRP A 66 -2.70 -18.59 14.95
C TRP A 66 -1.45 -19.46 15.13
N ILE A 67 -0.77 -19.67 14.04
CA ILE A 67 0.53 -20.35 13.99
C ILE A 67 1.58 -19.37 13.46
N GLY A 68 2.76 -19.37 14.04
CA GLY A 68 3.86 -18.49 13.60
C GLY A 68 5.17 -19.21 13.47
N THR A 69 6.08 -18.61 12.72
CA THR A 69 7.44 -19.12 12.54
C THR A 69 8.21 -19.08 13.86
N THR A 70 9.14 -20.02 14.03
CA THR A 70 10.11 -19.98 15.15
C THR A 70 11.16 -18.89 14.94
N ASP A 71 11.49 -18.61 13.69
CA ASP A 71 12.41 -17.55 13.30
C ASP A 71 11.72 -16.20 13.18
N GLU A 72 12.49 -15.14 13.36
CA GLU A 72 12.08 -13.75 13.14
C GLU A 72 12.70 -13.18 11.88
N TYR A 73 11.95 -12.24 11.27
CA TYR A 73 12.31 -11.59 10.02
C TYR A 73 12.17 -10.08 10.17
N GLU A 74 13.16 -9.35 9.65
CA GLU A 74 13.20 -7.89 9.62
C GLU A 74 12.95 -7.39 8.19
N ASN A 75 13.88 -7.66 7.29
CA ASN A 75 13.81 -7.30 5.87
C ASN A 75 13.69 -8.58 5.03
N PHE A 76 12.62 -8.68 4.26
CA PHE A 76 12.31 -9.92 3.54
C PHE A 76 11.35 -9.71 2.37
N ILE A 77 11.30 -10.73 1.51
CA ILE A 77 10.20 -10.98 0.58
C ILE A 77 9.59 -12.32 0.98
N LEU A 78 8.32 -12.31 1.34
CA LEU A 78 7.50 -13.50 1.62
C LEU A 78 6.56 -13.73 0.45
N ARG A 79 6.54 -14.93 -0.08
CA ARG A 79 5.58 -15.38 -1.09
C ARG A 79 4.80 -16.57 -0.59
N GLY A 80 3.55 -16.66 -1.00
CA GLY A 80 2.70 -17.79 -0.69
C GLY A 80 1.41 -17.77 -1.47
N GLU A 81 0.59 -18.76 -1.18
CA GLU A 81 -0.78 -18.83 -1.68
C GLU A 81 -1.71 -19.14 -0.51
N TYR A 82 -2.87 -18.48 -0.49
CA TYR A 82 -3.94 -18.78 0.45
C TYR A 82 -5.20 -19.19 -0.30
N TRP A 83 -6.01 -20.00 0.36
CA TRP A 83 -7.35 -20.37 -0.05
C TRP A 83 -8.28 -20.18 1.15
N ILE A 84 -9.43 -19.53 0.98
CA ILE A 84 -10.38 -19.27 2.05
C ILE A 84 -11.80 -19.54 1.60
N ASP A 85 -12.61 -20.09 2.51
CA ASP A 85 -14.05 -20.25 2.36
C ASP A 85 -14.73 -19.94 3.69
N LYS A 86 -15.69 -19.03 3.67
CA LYS A 86 -16.46 -18.66 4.84
C LYS A 86 -17.40 -19.78 5.37
N GLY A 87 -17.62 -20.83 4.58
CA GLY A 87 -18.60 -21.87 4.92
C GLY A 87 -20.00 -21.26 5.14
N ASP A 88 -20.61 -21.66 6.26
CA ASP A 88 -21.93 -21.14 6.68
C ASP A 88 -21.86 -19.88 7.55
N THR A 89 -20.65 -19.33 7.77
CA THR A 89 -20.48 -18.09 8.54
C THR A 89 -20.84 -16.86 7.72
N HIS A 90 -21.04 -15.71 8.38
CA HIS A 90 -21.38 -14.46 7.71
C HIS A 90 -20.18 -13.83 6.98
N GLU A 91 -18.94 -14.16 7.40
CA GLU A 91 -17.71 -13.64 6.81
C GLU A 91 -16.61 -14.68 6.70
N SER A 92 -15.77 -14.53 5.69
CA SER A 92 -14.44 -15.12 5.67
C SER A 92 -13.47 -14.16 6.35
N ASN A 93 -12.69 -14.64 7.30
CA ASN A 93 -11.70 -13.80 7.95
C ASN A 93 -10.46 -14.63 8.33
N SER A 94 -9.32 -14.12 7.89
CA SER A 94 -7.99 -14.67 8.16
C SER A 94 -6.96 -13.59 7.91
N GLY A 95 -5.68 -13.88 8.14
CA GLY A 95 -4.60 -12.94 7.88
C GLY A 95 -3.23 -13.60 7.81
N VAL A 96 -2.30 -12.88 7.20
CA VAL A 96 -0.87 -13.18 7.23
C VAL A 96 -0.20 -12.12 8.10
N PHE A 97 0.23 -12.52 9.29
CA PHE A 97 1.01 -11.66 10.17
C PHE A 97 2.46 -11.56 9.71
N PHE A 98 3.05 -10.40 9.85
CA PHE A 98 4.47 -10.19 9.60
C PHE A 98 5.06 -9.16 10.55
N ARG A 99 6.34 -9.33 10.91
CA ARG A 99 6.98 -8.58 11.99
C ARG A 99 6.16 -8.60 13.28
N ALA A 100 5.41 -9.68 13.49
CA ALA A 100 4.51 -9.83 14.62
C ALA A 100 5.25 -10.31 15.86
N GLN A 101 4.79 -9.88 17.03
CA GLN A 101 5.25 -10.40 18.30
C GLN A 101 4.47 -11.67 18.68
N ARG A 102 5.08 -12.49 19.53
CA ARG A 102 4.50 -13.77 19.98
C ARG A 102 3.50 -13.56 21.12
N THR A 103 2.44 -12.82 20.84
CA THR A 103 1.39 -12.43 21.78
C THR A 103 0.05 -13.07 21.45
N ALA A 104 -0.95 -12.84 22.26
CA ALA A 104 -2.33 -13.25 21.98
C ALA A 104 -2.99 -12.38 20.89
N THR A 105 -2.43 -11.20 20.63
CA THR A 105 -2.98 -10.17 19.74
C THR A 105 -1.97 -9.74 18.66
N PRO A 106 -1.45 -10.68 17.83
CA PRO A 106 -0.38 -10.39 16.88
C PRO A 106 -0.74 -9.32 15.85
N TRP A 107 -2.04 -9.09 15.58
CA TRP A 107 -2.54 -8.01 14.74
C TRP A 107 -2.36 -6.60 15.33
N ASN A 108 -2.26 -6.47 16.66
CA ASN A 108 -1.93 -5.23 17.33
C ASN A 108 -0.42 -5.07 17.53
N ASP A 109 0.27 -6.19 17.75
CA ASP A 109 1.69 -6.26 18.09
C ASP A 109 2.56 -6.64 16.89
N GLY A 110 2.12 -6.29 15.70
CA GLY A 110 2.74 -6.54 14.40
C GLY A 110 1.92 -5.97 13.27
N TYR A 111 2.20 -6.39 12.06
CA TYR A 111 1.40 -6.09 10.89
C TYR A 111 0.63 -7.33 10.44
N GLU A 112 -0.55 -7.11 9.89
CA GLU A 112 -1.38 -8.14 9.31
C GLU A 112 -1.78 -7.75 7.88
N MET A 113 -1.44 -8.59 6.89
CA MET A 113 -2.12 -8.57 5.62
C MET A 113 -3.47 -9.27 5.81
N GLN A 114 -4.55 -8.50 5.85
CA GLN A 114 -5.92 -8.99 6.01
C GLN A 114 -6.37 -9.86 4.84
N ILE A 115 -7.18 -10.87 5.13
CA ILE A 115 -7.86 -11.74 4.17
C ILE A 115 -9.34 -11.78 4.53
N SER A 116 -10.14 -10.88 3.97
CA SER A 116 -11.60 -10.83 4.10
C SER A 116 -12.21 -10.07 2.93
N LEU A 117 -13.31 -10.57 2.38
CA LEU A 117 -14.12 -9.88 1.36
C LEU A 117 -15.46 -9.35 1.91
N GLN A 118 -15.67 -9.46 3.21
CA GLN A 118 -16.84 -8.95 3.93
C GLN A 118 -16.49 -7.78 4.84
N ASP A 119 -15.25 -7.68 5.32
CA ASP A 119 -14.78 -6.52 6.06
C ASP A 119 -14.60 -5.31 5.11
N ALA A 120 -15.59 -4.42 5.10
CA ALA A 120 -15.55 -3.22 4.26
C ALA A 120 -14.50 -2.19 4.72
N ARG A 121 -14.07 -2.26 5.99
CA ARG A 121 -13.06 -1.35 6.52
C ARG A 121 -11.64 -1.82 6.22
N ASN A 122 -11.39 -3.11 6.37
CA ASN A 122 -10.09 -3.72 6.09
C ASN A 122 -10.26 -4.91 5.13
N PRO A 123 -10.53 -4.69 3.84
CA PRO A 123 -10.64 -5.78 2.89
C PRO A 123 -9.31 -6.52 2.71
N THR A 124 -9.36 -7.67 2.05
CA THR A 124 -8.16 -8.44 1.66
C THR A 124 -7.04 -7.54 1.14
N GLY A 125 -5.81 -7.78 1.59
CA GLY A 125 -4.63 -6.99 1.22
C GLY A 125 -4.45 -5.70 2.01
N SER A 126 -5.42 -5.28 2.84
CA SER A 126 -5.22 -4.19 3.79
C SER A 126 -4.10 -4.53 4.77
N ILE A 127 -3.35 -3.53 5.19
CA ILE A 127 -2.58 -3.65 6.43
C ILE A 127 -3.53 -3.27 7.56
N TYR A 128 -3.99 -4.28 8.27
CA TYR A 128 -5.13 -4.20 9.21
C TYR A 128 -5.05 -3.01 10.15
N ASN A 129 -6.12 -2.23 10.22
CA ASN A 129 -6.26 -0.98 10.99
C ASN A 129 -5.21 0.11 10.70
N ARG A 130 -4.48 0.03 9.58
CA ARG A 130 -3.46 1.02 9.20
C ARG A 130 -3.66 1.60 7.82
N VAL A 131 -3.62 0.75 6.79
CA VAL A 131 -3.76 1.19 5.39
C VAL A 131 -4.74 0.25 4.69
N PRO A 132 -5.99 0.66 4.50
CA PRO A 132 -7.00 -0.18 3.86
C PRO A 132 -6.80 -0.27 2.35
N THR A 133 -7.27 -1.38 1.77
CA THR A 133 -7.51 -1.54 0.33
C THR A 133 -8.93 -1.15 -0.04
N HIS A 134 -9.29 -1.28 -1.31
CA HIS A 134 -10.63 -1.02 -1.79
C HIS A 134 -11.41 -2.33 -2.01
N LEU A 135 -12.52 -2.51 -1.28
CA LEU A 135 -13.26 -3.78 -1.22
C LEU A 135 -13.67 -4.32 -2.60
N GLU A 136 -14.28 -3.47 -3.45
CA GLU A 136 -14.76 -3.93 -4.77
C GLU A 136 -13.59 -4.43 -5.63
N ARG A 137 -12.45 -3.73 -5.56
CA ARG A 137 -11.26 -4.19 -6.28
C ARG A 137 -10.75 -5.53 -5.76
N MET A 138 -10.79 -5.75 -4.45
CA MET A 138 -10.36 -7.02 -3.88
C MET A 138 -11.31 -8.17 -4.23
N ARG A 139 -12.60 -7.92 -4.33
CA ARG A 139 -13.57 -8.91 -4.84
C ARG A 139 -13.28 -9.35 -6.27
N GLU A 140 -12.78 -8.45 -7.12
CA GLU A 140 -12.40 -8.75 -8.49
C GLU A 140 -11.14 -9.63 -8.58
N ILE A 141 -10.09 -9.29 -7.82
CA ILE A 141 -8.75 -9.88 -8.00
C ILE A 141 -8.44 -11.03 -7.05
N ALA A 142 -9.11 -11.12 -5.89
CA ALA A 142 -8.81 -12.08 -4.83
C ALA A 142 -10.06 -12.87 -4.37
N PRO A 143 -10.79 -13.55 -5.26
CA PRO A 143 -12.04 -14.20 -4.90
C PRO A 143 -11.83 -15.37 -3.93
N GLU A 144 -12.84 -15.63 -3.10
CA GLU A 144 -12.93 -16.81 -2.25
C GLU A 144 -13.00 -18.11 -3.08
N ARG A 145 -12.71 -19.25 -2.41
CA ARG A 145 -12.74 -20.61 -3.00
C ARG A 145 -11.81 -20.78 -4.20
N ARG A 146 -10.76 -19.96 -4.25
CA ARG A 146 -9.65 -20.04 -5.20
C ARG A 146 -8.33 -19.85 -4.49
N TRP A 147 -7.29 -20.40 -5.04
CA TRP A 147 -5.93 -20.10 -4.61
C TRP A 147 -5.56 -18.69 -5.07
N ASN A 148 -5.19 -17.86 -4.13
CA ASN A 148 -4.74 -16.49 -4.35
C ASN A 148 -3.26 -16.40 -3.97
N ALA A 149 -2.43 -16.04 -4.93
CA ALA A 149 -1.01 -15.81 -4.69
C ALA A 149 -0.79 -14.45 -4.02
N PHE A 150 0.11 -14.40 -3.07
CA PHE A 150 0.51 -13.14 -2.45
C PHE A 150 2.03 -13.00 -2.36
N GLU A 151 2.50 -11.77 -2.37
CA GLU A 151 3.85 -11.38 -2.03
C GLU A 151 3.79 -10.22 -1.03
N ILE A 152 4.53 -10.33 0.07
CA ILE A 152 4.78 -9.25 1.03
C ILE A 152 6.26 -8.94 0.97
N ARG A 153 6.62 -7.74 0.54
CA ARG A 153 7.97 -7.20 0.65
C ARG A 153 8.00 -6.18 1.76
N ALA A 154 8.80 -6.44 2.78
CA ALA A 154 9.04 -5.52 3.89
C ALA A 154 10.53 -5.19 3.94
N CYS A 155 10.87 -3.92 3.75
CA CYS A 155 12.26 -3.47 3.69
C CYS A 155 12.39 -2.09 4.36
N GLY A 156 13.05 -2.03 5.52
CA GLY A 156 12.97 -0.85 6.40
C GLY A 156 11.52 -0.56 6.78
N SER A 157 11.07 0.67 6.61
CA SER A 157 9.66 1.07 6.79
C SER A 157 8.79 0.75 5.58
N HIS A 158 9.40 0.53 4.41
CA HIS A 158 8.68 0.37 3.15
C HIS A 158 8.08 -1.02 3.03
N ILE A 159 6.77 -1.07 2.90
CA ILE A 159 5.97 -2.30 2.80
C ILE A 159 5.20 -2.27 1.48
N GLN A 160 5.35 -3.36 0.73
CA GLN A 160 4.61 -3.59 -0.50
C GLN A 160 3.88 -4.93 -0.41
N ILE A 161 2.61 -4.94 -0.83
CA ILE A 161 1.81 -6.16 -0.92
C ILE A 161 1.29 -6.31 -2.33
N THR A 162 1.48 -7.49 -2.89
CA THR A 162 0.97 -7.88 -4.20
C THR A 162 0.04 -9.08 -4.04
N ILE A 163 -1.13 -9.06 -4.67
CA ILE A 163 -2.08 -10.18 -4.71
C ILE A 163 -2.40 -10.50 -6.16
N ASN A 164 -2.22 -11.75 -6.55
CA ASN A 164 -2.43 -12.26 -7.91
C ASN A 164 -1.72 -11.40 -8.99
N GLY A 165 -0.52 -10.89 -8.66
CA GLY A 165 0.30 -10.08 -9.56
C GLY A 165 -0.03 -8.59 -9.56
N GLU A 166 -1.07 -8.16 -8.86
CA GLU A 166 -1.39 -6.74 -8.70
C GLU A 166 -0.87 -6.20 -7.37
N MET A 167 -0.14 -5.10 -7.41
CA MET A 167 0.27 -4.38 -6.21
C MET A 167 -0.96 -3.69 -5.60
N VAL A 168 -1.21 -3.98 -4.33
CA VAL A 168 -2.38 -3.45 -3.60
C VAL A 168 -1.99 -2.59 -2.41
N GLN A 169 -0.72 -2.64 -2.00
CA GLN A 169 -0.12 -1.75 -1.01
C GLN A 169 1.30 -1.36 -1.43
N ASP A 170 1.65 -0.10 -1.20
CA ASP A 170 2.98 0.47 -1.44
C ASP A 170 3.15 1.64 -0.46
N CYS A 171 3.44 1.37 0.82
CA CYS A 171 3.35 2.34 1.91
C CYS A 171 4.52 2.26 2.88
N ASP A 172 4.68 3.28 3.72
CA ASP A 172 5.69 3.33 4.78
C ASP A 172 5.04 3.24 6.17
N LEU A 173 5.51 2.28 6.99
CA LEU A 173 5.07 2.06 8.37
C LEU A 173 6.28 1.79 9.27
N HIS A 174 6.29 2.38 10.46
CA HIS A 174 7.48 2.44 11.33
C HIS A 174 7.32 1.72 12.66
N GLU A 175 6.11 1.22 12.99
CA GLU A 175 5.82 0.70 14.33
C GLU A 175 6.59 -0.60 14.63
N PHE A 176 6.68 -1.50 13.64
CA PHE A 176 7.31 -2.81 13.84
C PHE A 176 8.43 -3.05 12.83
N LYS A 177 9.63 -3.32 13.34
CA LYS A 177 10.82 -3.53 12.49
C LYS A 177 11.11 -5.00 12.25
N LYS A 178 10.82 -5.87 13.25
CA LYS A 178 11.19 -7.27 13.24
C LYS A 178 10.17 -8.11 14.04
N GLY A 179 9.97 -9.34 13.62
CA GLY A 179 9.12 -10.31 14.30
C GLY A 179 8.89 -11.55 13.46
N VAL A 180 7.94 -12.40 13.86
CA VAL A 180 7.62 -13.64 13.18
C VAL A 180 6.70 -13.40 11.97
N ILE A 181 6.64 -14.40 11.08
CA ILE A 181 5.57 -14.57 10.11
C ILE A 181 4.51 -15.46 10.78
N GLY A 182 3.24 -15.07 10.68
CA GLY A 182 2.14 -15.82 11.25
C GLY A 182 0.98 -16.00 10.28
N LEU A 183 0.15 -17.00 10.57
CA LEU A 183 -1.06 -17.31 9.81
C LEU A 183 -2.22 -17.43 10.78
N GLN A 184 -3.32 -16.78 10.47
CA GLN A 184 -4.50 -16.70 11.35
C GLN A 184 -5.56 -17.72 10.97
N GLN A 185 -6.21 -18.29 11.98
CA GLN A 185 -7.56 -18.82 11.93
C GLN A 185 -8.42 -17.90 12.79
N HIS A 186 -9.19 -17.03 12.16
CA HIS A 186 -9.90 -15.97 12.88
C HIS A 186 -11.03 -16.49 13.77
N HIS A 187 -11.87 -17.41 13.24
CA HIS A 187 -12.98 -18.00 13.99
C HIS A 187 -13.36 -19.39 13.46
N ALA A 188 -14.14 -20.12 14.23
CA ALA A 188 -14.70 -21.39 13.82
C ALA A 188 -15.63 -21.26 12.61
N GLY A 189 -15.75 -22.32 11.80
CA GLY A 189 -16.61 -22.38 10.61
C GLY A 189 -15.95 -21.93 9.32
N VAL A 190 -14.88 -21.13 9.40
CA VAL A 190 -14.07 -20.74 8.22
C VAL A 190 -13.05 -21.82 7.91
N THR A 191 -12.89 -22.14 6.64
CA THR A 191 -11.78 -22.95 6.15
C THR A 191 -10.71 -22.07 5.53
N VAL A 192 -9.51 -22.07 6.11
CA VAL A 192 -8.33 -21.41 5.53
C VAL A 192 -7.20 -22.38 5.31
N LYS A 193 -6.52 -22.23 4.18
CA LYS A 193 -5.38 -23.08 3.79
C LYS A 193 -4.28 -22.21 3.20
N TYR A 194 -3.04 -22.64 3.43
CA TYR A 194 -1.85 -21.99 2.87
C TYR A 194 -0.93 -23.04 2.25
N ARG A 195 -0.25 -22.64 1.16
CA ARG A 195 0.75 -23.46 0.50
C ARG A 195 1.84 -22.63 -0.16
N ASN A 196 2.87 -23.27 -0.65
CA ASN A 196 3.95 -22.64 -1.39
C ASN A 196 4.57 -21.43 -0.64
N LEU A 197 4.63 -21.51 0.71
CA LEU A 197 5.22 -20.46 1.54
C LEU A 197 6.75 -20.51 1.40
N ARG A 198 7.33 -19.38 0.97
CA ARG A 198 8.77 -19.22 0.78
C ARG A 198 9.19 -17.81 1.08
N ILE A 199 10.40 -17.66 1.59
CA ILE A 199 10.91 -16.38 2.07
C ILE A 199 12.34 -16.14 1.58
N LYS A 200 12.65 -14.89 1.29
CA LYS A 200 13.99 -14.38 1.02
C LYS A 200 14.31 -13.27 2.02
N ARG A 201 15.41 -13.38 2.76
CA ARG A 201 15.93 -12.27 3.57
C ARG A 201 16.59 -11.25 2.64
N LEU A 202 16.39 -9.96 2.93
CA LEU A 202 17.01 -8.87 2.19
C LEU A 202 18.16 -8.29 3.02
N GLU A 203 19.32 -8.14 2.41
CA GLU A 203 20.53 -7.64 3.05
C GLU A 203 20.58 -6.10 3.05
N SER A 204 19.97 -5.47 2.06
CA SER A 204 19.90 -4.02 1.92
C SER A 204 18.52 -3.56 1.50
N CYS A 205 18.14 -2.39 1.98
CA CYS A 205 16.91 -1.67 1.65
C CYS A 205 17.18 -0.34 0.94
N ASP A 206 18.41 -0.11 0.53
CA ASP A 206 18.73 1.09 -0.23
C ASP A 206 18.22 0.96 -1.67
N GLU A 207 17.23 1.78 -1.99
CA GLU A 207 16.62 1.89 -3.33
C GLU A 207 16.83 3.29 -3.92
N GLY A 208 17.77 4.08 -3.34
CA GLY A 208 18.07 5.44 -3.76
C GLY A 208 17.01 6.47 -3.35
N TRP A 209 16.09 6.12 -2.47
CA TRP A 209 15.12 7.05 -1.91
C TRP A 209 15.78 7.99 -0.90
N GLN A 210 15.50 9.29 -1.03
CA GLN A 210 15.96 10.34 -0.16
C GLN A 210 14.76 10.97 0.56
N PRO A 211 14.83 11.25 1.87
CA PRO A 211 13.76 11.95 2.57
C PRO A 211 13.64 13.38 2.03
N LEU A 212 12.40 13.79 1.74
CA LEU A 212 12.06 15.16 1.38
C LEU A 212 11.49 15.93 2.58
N PHE A 213 11.05 15.20 3.57
CA PHE A 213 10.57 15.71 4.86
C PHE A 213 11.30 14.95 6.00
N ASN A 214 11.74 15.70 7.01
CA ASN A 214 12.55 15.15 8.11
C ASN A 214 11.73 14.59 9.28
N GLY A 215 10.38 14.71 9.22
CA GLY A 215 9.46 14.27 10.27
C GLY A 215 9.41 15.16 11.52
N LYS A 216 10.11 16.30 11.56
CA LYS A 216 10.28 17.13 12.76
C LYS A 216 9.84 18.57 12.58
N ASP A 217 10.21 19.19 11.48
CA ASP A 217 9.95 20.59 11.17
C ASP A 217 9.81 20.81 9.66
N LEU A 218 9.50 22.05 9.27
CA LEU A 218 9.31 22.44 7.88
C LEU A 218 10.59 22.93 7.19
N SER A 219 11.77 22.58 7.67
CA SER A 219 13.03 22.91 7.01
C SER A 219 13.05 22.36 5.56
N GLY A 220 13.40 23.24 4.61
CA GLY A 220 13.36 22.93 3.17
C GLY A 220 12.00 23.13 2.51
N TRP A 221 11.04 23.71 3.28
CA TRP A 221 9.71 24.06 2.80
C TRP A 221 9.36 25.51 3.14
N TYR A 222 8.54 26.16 2.32
CA TYR A 222 7.98 27.49 2.57
C TYR A 222 6.50 27.57 2.19
N ALA A 223 5.75 28.36 2.93
CA ALA A 223 4.30 28.50 2.74
C ALA A 223 3.94 29.70 1.88
N THR A 224 2.82 29.58 1.16
CA THR A 224 2.10 30.68 0.53
C THR A 224 0.61 30.57 0.86
N GLY A 225 -0.12 31.67 0.78
CA GLY A 225 -1.54 31.72 1.13
C GLY A 225 -1.77 31.83 2.64
N MET A 226 -2.97 31.45 3.08
CA MET A 226 -3.46 31.66 4.45
C MET A 226 -3.56 30.37 5.27
N ALA A 227 -3.30 29.21 4.67
CA ALA A 227 -3.33 27.94 5.37
C ALA A 227 -2.28 27.92 6.49
N ARG A 228 -2.65 27.36 7.62
CA ARG A 228 -1.74 27.13 8.73
C ARG A 228 -1.03 25.78 8.52
N TRP A 229 0.28 25.80 8.47
CA TRP A 229 1.13 24.64 8.33
C TRP A 229 1.88 24.35 9.64
N SER A 230 1.88 23.11 10.05
CA SER A 230 2.55 22.64 11.26
C SER A 230 3.05 21.20 11.08
N VAL A 231 3.86 20.74 12.03
CA VAL A 231 4.23 19.32 12.12
C VAL A 231 3.64 18.74 13.38
N LYS A 232 2.89 17.64 13.23
CA LYS A 232 2.29 16.91 14.33
C LYS A 232 2.43 15.40 14.10
N ASP A 233 2.89 14.68 15.12
CA ASP A 233 3.05 13.22 15.10
C ASP A 233 3.84 12.72 13.87
N GLY A 234 4.90 13.46 13.47
CA GLY A 234 5.73 13.14 12.32
C GLY A 234 5.09 13.40 10.96
N ALA A 235 3.95 14.09 10.91
CA ALA A 235 3.28 14.49 9.67
C ALA A 235 3.24 16.02 9.51
N ILE A 236 3.38 16.50 8.27
CA ILE A 236 3.00 17.87 7.89
C ILE A 236 1.48 17.96 7.92
N VAL A 237 0.94 18.96 8.59
CA VAL A 237 -0.49 19.23 8.71
C VAL A 237 -0.78 20.61 8.11
N GLY A 238 -1.67 20.65 7.12
CA GLY A 238 -2.22 21.88 6.54
C GLY A 238 -3.70 22.01 6.88
N GLU A 239 -4.11 23.17 7.43
CA GLU A 239 -5.49 23.40 7.89
C GLU A 239 -5.86 24.88 7.92
N ALA A 240 -7.14 25.17 8.13
CA ALA A 240 -7.69 26.47 8.50
C ALA A 240 -7.45 27.62 7.51
N GLY A 241 -7.38 27.30 6.22
CA GLY A 241 -7.24 28.33 5.17
C GLY A 241 -6.89 27.73 3.82
N MET A 242 -6.89 28.55 2.79
CA MET A 242 -6.36 28.20 1.47
C MET A 242 -4.87 28.54 1.43
N GLY A 243 -4.05 27.61 0.99
CA GLY A 243 -2.62 27.86 0.83
C GLY A 243 -1.84 26.63 0.37
N HIS A 244 -0.56 26.84 0.11
CA HIS A 244 0.33 25.82 -0.41
C HIS A 244 1.63 25.82 0.38
N LEU A 245 2.20 24.62 0.58
CA LEU A 245 3.51 24.43 1.18
C LEU A 245 4.45 23.88 0.12
N PHE A 246 5.35 24.70 -0.37
CA PHE A 246 6.29 24.39 -1.44
C PHE A 246 7.62 23.89 -0.91
N THR A 247 8.26 22.96 -1.63
CA THR A 247 9.68 22.67 -1.43
C THR A 247 10.56 23.84 -1.89
N GLU A 248 11.66 24.11 -1.20
CA GLU A 248 12.71 25.03 -1.69
C GLU A 248 13.41 24.42 -2.92
N LYS A 249 13.57 23.11 -2.96
CA LYS A 249 14.17 22.34 -4.06
C LYS A 249 13.22 22.24 -5.25
N THR A 250 13.81 22.24 -6.46
CA THR A 250 13.13 21.97 -7.73
C THR A 250 13.48 20.58 -8.26
N PHE A 251 12.58 20.03 -9.07
CA PHE A 251 12.65 18.68 -9.62
C PHE A 251 12.34 18.69 -11.12
N THR A 252 13.08 17.89 -11.88
CA THR A 252 12.88 17.69 -13.34
C THR A 252 12.36 16.28 -13.58
N ASP A 253 13.24 15.29 -13.56
CA ASP A 253 12.90 13.87 -13.65
C ASP A 253 13.03 13.23 -12.26
N PHE A 254 11.92 12.77 -11.73
CA PHE A 254 11.89 12.26 -10.36
C PHE A 254 10.80 11.22 -10.16
N GLU A 255 10.94 10.52 -9.06
CA GLU A 255 9.88 9.73 -8.45
C GLU A 255 9.67 10.26 -7.02
N LEU A 256 8.42 10.53 -6.67
CA LEU A 256 7.97 10.97 -5.35
C LEU A 256 7.06 9.90 -4.77
N ARG A 257 7.17 9.62 -3.49
CA ARG A 257 6.16 8.86 -2.73
C ARG A 257 5.86 9.55 -1.41
N ALA A 258 4.61 9.47 -0.97
CA ALA A 258 4.16 10.05 0.28
C ALA A 258 2.97 9.27 0.84
N MET A 259 2.84 9.24 2.16
CA MET A 259 1.62 8.85 2.85
C MET A 259 0.75 10.08 3.08
N ILE A 260 -0.51 10.01 2.67
CA ILE A 260 -1.45 11.14 2.71
C ILE A 260 -2.73 10.70 3.41
N ARG A 261 -3.31 11.61 4.17
CA ARG A 261 -4.65 11.51 4.75
C ARG A 261 -5.35 12.84 4.62
N ILE A 262 -6.60 12.83 4.16
CA ILE A 262 -7.46 14.01 4.21
C ILE A 262 -8.70 13.74 5.04
N ARG A 263 -9.18 14.77 5.71
CA ARG A 263 -10.41 14.71 6.50
C ARG A 263 -11.07 16.09 6.59
N PRO A 264 -12.37 16.16 6.86
CA PRO A 264 -13.01 17.43 7.13
C PRO A 264 -12.44 18.06 8.41
N PHE A 265 -12.40 19.39 8.44
CA PHE A 265 -11.96 20.13 9.63
C PHE A 265 -12.89 19.92 10.83
N LYS A 266 -14.20 19.70 10.54
CA LYS A 266 -15.22 19.29 11.50
C LYS A 266 -15.92 18.04 10.97
N GLU A 267 -16.19 17.08 11.85
CA GLU A 267 -16.81 15.79 11.46
C GLU A 267 -18.19 15.95 10.81
N ASP A 268 -18.96 16.98 11.20
CA ASP A 268 -20.28 17.31 10.67
C ASP A 268 -20.25 18.29 9.50
N SER A 269 -19.08 18.58 8.94
CA SER A 269 -18.93 19.52 7.81
C SER A 269 -19.71 19.00 6.60
N PRO A 270 -20.56 19.83 5.98
CA PRO A 270 -21.20 19.48 4.71
C PRO A 270 -20.22 19.54 3.53
N MET A 271 -19.05 20.15 3.74
CA MET A 271 -18.01 20.28 2.72
C MET A 271 -17.15 19.05 2.71
N ARG A 272 -16.92 18.52 1.53
CA ARG A 272 -16.05 17.34 1.32
C ARG A 272 -14.60 17.78 1.24
N PRO A 273 -13.68 17.11 1.95
CA PRO A 273 -12.26 17.44 1.89
C PRO A 273 -11.73 17.40 0.45
N ASN A 274 -11.01 18.45 0.09
CA ASN A 274 -10.38 18.62 -1.21
C ASN A 274 -8.97 19.14 -1.02
N ASN A 275 -8.00 18.52 -1.68
CA ASN A 275 -6.58 18.87 -1.61
C ASN A 275 -5.86 18.37 -2.87
N GLY A 276 -4.55 18.62 -2.95
CA GLY A 276 -3.71 18.16 -4.04
C GLY A 276 -2.23 18.09 -3.67
N VAL A 277 -1.50 17.32 -4.45
CA VAL A 277 -0.05 17.32 -4.46
C VAL A 277 0.40 17.89 -5.79
N TYR A 278 0.93 19.11 -5.76
CA TYR A 278 1.48 19.74 -6.94
C TYR A 278 2.91 19.25 -7.20
N PHE A 279 3.26 19.17 -8.47
CA PHE A 279 4.61 18.82 -8.89
C PHE A 279 4.99 19.55 -10.18
N ARG A 280 6.31 19.76 -10.36
CA ARG A 280 6.84 20.66 -11.39
C ARG A 280 6.11 22.01 -11.34
N ALA A 281 5.82 22.50 -10.14
CA ALA A 281 4.99 23.67 -9.91
C ALA A 281 5.82 24.88 -9.46
N GLN A 282 5.21 26.05 -9.64
CA GLN A 282 5.69 27.33 -9.14
C GLN A 282 4.54 28.05 -8.43
N PRO A 283 4.83 28.89 -7.43
CA PRO A 283 3.82 29.85 -6.96
C PRO A 283 3.29 30.64 -8.14
N ASN A 284 2.01 31.01 -8.10
CA ASN A 284 1.41 31.80 -9.16
C ASN A 284 2.14 33.16 -9.28
N PRO A 285 2.67 33.53 -10.45
CA PRO A 285 3.48 34.73 -10.62
C PRO A 285 2.67 36.03 -10.39
N ASP A 286 1.36 36.01 -10.70
CA ASP A 286 0.50 37.17 -10.55
C ASP A 286 0.04 37.38 -9.10
N ASN A 287 -0.16 36.27 -8.39
CA ASN A 287 -0.53 36.24 -6.97
C ASN A 287 -0.06 34.97 -6.30
N PRO A 288 1.03 34.96 -5.53
CA PRO A 288 1.55 33.76 -4.86
C PRO A 288 0.56 33.07 -3.90
N ASN A 289 -0.51 33.77 -3.49
CA ASN A 289 -1.57 33.20 -2.65
C ASN A 289 -2.68 32.51 -3.47
N ASN A 290 -2.60 32.53 -4.79
CA ASN A 290 -3.53 31.86 -5.69
C ASN A 290 -3.01 30.45 -6.05
N TRP A 291 -3.75 29.72 -6.90
CA TRP A 291 -3.40 28.39 -7.35
C TRP A 291 -2.03 28.35 -8.03
N PRO A 292 -1.18 27.38 -7.70
CA PRO A 292 0.11 27.20 -8.35
C PRO A 292 -0.01 26.97 -9.86
N VAL A 293 1.02 27.35 -10.60
CA VAL A 293 1.20 26.98 -12.00
C VAL A 293 2.06 25.72 -12.06
N GLY A 294 1.47 24.60 -12.49
CA GLY A 294 2.12 23.29 -12.51
C GLY A 294 1.14 22.14 -12.72
N PHE A 295 1.60 20.94 -12.50
CA PHE A 295 0.74 19.75 -12.43
C PHE A 295 0.21 19.54 -11.01
N GLU A 296 -1.01 19.01 -10.90
CA GLU A 296 -1.62 18.63 -9.65
C GLU A 296 -2.08 17.17 -9.71
N ALA A 297 -1.58 16.36 -8.80
CA ALA A 297 -2.16 15.07 -8.47
C ALA A 297 -3.28 15.29 -7.43
N GLN A 298 -4.51 15.14 -7.88
CA GLN A 298 -5.71 15.43 -7.08
C GLN A 298 -5.83 14.53 -5.85
N VAL A 299 -6.34 15.05 -4.76
CA VAL A 299 -6.70 14.35 -3.54
C VAL A 299 -8.14 14.68 -3.17
N PHE A 300 -9.08 13.86 -3.68
CA PHE A 300 -10.52 14.03 -3.47
C PHE A 300 -11.20 12.64 -3.47
N ASN A 301 -11.67 12.19 -2.30
CA ASN A 301 -12.08 10.80 -2.08
C ASN A 301 -13.59 10.55 -2.30
N HIS A 302 -14.19 11.20 -3.26
CA HIS A 302 -15.63 11.07 -3.50
C HIS A 302 -15.92 10.71 -4.96
N ALA A 303 -16.67 9.61 -5.16
CA ALA A 303 -17.17 9.21 -6.48
C ALA A 303 -18.16 10.24 -7.04
N GLY A 304 -18.31 10.26 -8.36
CA GLY A 304 -19.24 11.16 -9.06
C GLY A 304 -18.67 12.54 -9.38
N ARG A 305 -17.35 12.72 -9.21
CA ARG A 305 -16.58 13.86 -9.73
C ARG A 305 -15.62 13.40 -10.80
N ASP A 306 -15.27 14.28 -11.73
CA ASP A 306 -14.37 13.98 -12.84
C ASP A 306 -12.93 13.71 -12.35
N TYR A 307 -12.47 14.49 -11.37
CA TYR A 307 -11.11 14.39 -10.85
C TYR A 307 -11.12 13.93 -9.39
N ILE A 308 -11.00 12.63 -9.22
CA ILE A 308 -10.86 11.95 -7.92
C ILE A 308 -9.37 11.79 -7.56
N THR A 309 -9.09 11.29 -6.35
CA THR A 309 -7.73 11.02 -5.87
C THR A 309 -6.90 10.23 -6.87
N GLY A 310 -5.73 10.79 -7.21
CA GLY A 310 -4.81 10.25 -8.19
C GLY A 310 -5.01 10.75 -9.62
N SER A 311 -6.05 11.56 -9.91
CA SER A 311 -6.20 12.22 -11.20
C SER A 311 -5.08 13.25 -11.43
N LEU A 312 -4.65 13.41 -12.66
CA LEU A 312 -3.90 14.61 -13.08
C LEU A 312 -4.93 15.70 -13.34
N TYR A 313 -5.10 16.60 -12.35
CA TYR A 313 -6.20 17.58 -12.33
C TYR A 313 -6.30 18.37 -13.63
N ASN A 314 -7.53 18.55 -14.10
CA ASN A 314 -7.89 19.21 -15.34
C ASN A 314 -7.20 18.67 -16.62
N ARG A 315 -6.70 17.42 -16.57
CA ARG A 315 -6.03 16.76 -17.72
C ARG A 315 -6.45 15.32 -17.91
N VAL A 316 -6.21 14.44 -16.90
CA VAL A 316 -6.50 13.01 -17.01
C VAL A 316 -7.15 12.52 -15.72
N MET A 317 -8.32 11.95 -15.84
CA MET A 317 -9.04 11.34 -14.72
C MET A 317 -8.34 10.04 -14.27
N ALA A 318 -8.28 9.82 -12.96
CA ALA A 318 -7.85 8.53 -12.43
C ALA A 318 -8.82 7.43 -12.87
N SER A 319 -8.29 6.27 -13.20
CA SER A 319 -9.07 5.13 -13.69
C SER A 319 -10.06 4.59 -12.65
N ARG A 320 -9.82 4.83 -11.38
CA ARG A 320 -10.67 4.38 -10.25
C ARG A 320 -10.37 5.12 -8.96
N LEU A 321 -11.35 5.17 -8.05
CA LEU A 321 -11.19 5.65 -6.68
C LEU A 321 -10.74 4.48 -5.79
N LEU A 322 -9.66 4.68 -5.03
CA LEU A 322 -9.04 3.65 -4.17
C LEU A 322 -8.92 4.08 -2.71
N THR A 323 -9.49 5.23 -2.35
CA THR A 323 -9.25 5.91 -1.07
C THR A 323 -10.56 6.39 -0.44
N ARG A 324 -10.51 6.64 0.87
CA ARG A 324 -11.62 7.21 1.65
C ARG A 324 -11.09 8.31 2.56
N ASP A 325 -11.96 9.25 2.92
CA ASP A 325 -11.64 10.28 3.90
C ASP A 325 -11.33 9.65 5.27
N GLY A 326 -10.33 10.20 5.94
CA GLY A 326 -9.86 9.72 7.24
C GLY A 326 -8.88 8.56 7.20
N ASP A 327 -8.75 7.87 6.08
CA ASP A 327 -7.79 6.77 5.92
C ASP A 327 -6.44 7.27 5.38
N TRP A 328 -5.35 6.69 5.86
CA TRP A 328 -4.05 6.86 5.24
C TRP A 328 -3.98 6.07 3.94
N PHE A 329 -3.42 6.68 2.91
CA PHE A 329 -3.11 6.04 1.64
C PHE A 329 -1.75 6.50 1.12
N SER A 330 -1.13 5.71 0.29
CA SER A 330 0.08 6.13 -0.40
C SER A 330 -0.23 6.75 -1.75
N MET A 331 0.51 7.79 -2.11
CA MET A 331 0.57 8.33 -3.45
C MET A 331 2.01 8.30 -3.95
N ARG A 332 2.19 7.77 -5.16
CA ARG A 332 3.48 7.80 -5.84
C ARG A 332 3.32 8.47 -7.20
N ILE A 333 4.16 9.45 -7.47
CA ILE A 333 4.20 10.23 -8.71
C ILE A 333 5.54 9.94 -9.39
N ARG A 334 5.51 9.49 -10.62
CA ARG A 334 6.69 9.33 -11.46
C ARG A 334 6.58 10.26 -12.65
N ALA A 335 7.54 11.19 -12.78
CA ALA A 335 7.63 12.15 -13.87
C ALA A 335 9.01 12.05 -14.53
N LYS A 336 9.04 11.59 -15.79
CA LYS A 336 10.27 11.47 -16.59
C LYS A 336 10.05 12.01 -17.98
N GLY A 337 10.73 13.11 -18.33
CA GLY A 337 10.41 13.87 -19.52
C GLY A 337 8.94 14.30 -19.50
N ASP A 338 8.20 13.99 -20.55
CA ASP A 338 6.76 14.21 -20.66
C ASP A 338 5.90 13.06 -20.09
N HIS A 339 6.51 11.94 -19.69
CA HIS A 339 5.80 10.77 -19.20
C HIS A 339 5.47 10.92 -17.71
N ILE A 340 4.18 10.94 -17.39
CA ILE A 340 3.64 11.09 -16.05
C ILE A 340 2.84 9.85 -15.68
N GLN A 341 3.16 9.26 -14.55
CA GLN A 341 2.43 8.14 -13.96
C GLN A 341 2.08 8.47 -12.50
N ILE A 342 0.83 8.21 -12.11
CA ILE A 342 0.37 8.39 -10.74
C ILE A 342 -0.15 7.04 -10.23
N PHE A 343 0.28 6.67 -9.03
CA PHE A 343 -0.12 5.45 -8.35
C PHE A 343 -0.74 5.81 -7.00
N VAL A 344 -1.80 5.10 -6.66
CA VAL A 344 -2.47 5.19 -5.35
C VAL A 344 -2.50 3.80 -4.75
N ASN A 345 -2.02 3.63 -3.53
CA ASN A 345 -1.85 2.34 -2.86
C ASN A 345 -1.13 1.30 -3.76
N GLY A 346 -0.10 1.75 -4.50
CA GLY A 346 0.65 0.94 -5.43
C GLY A 346 -0.02 0.67 -6.78
N GLN A 347 -1.31 0.93 -6.94
CA GLN A 347 -2.03 0.75 -8.20
C GLN A 347 -1.88 1.97 -9.11
N LYS A 348 -1.48 1.75 -10.36
CA LYS A 348 -1.36 2.82 -11.35
C LYS A 348 -2.76 3.29 -11.78
N VAL A 349 -3.07 4.54 -11.51
CA VAL A 349 -4.38 5.16 -11.83
C VAL A 349 -4.31 6.16 -12.96
N VAL A 350 -3.13 6.72 -13.24
CA VAL A 350 -2.84 7.58 -14.40
C VAL A 350 -1.55 7.12 -15.07
N ASP A 351 -1.56 7.08 -16.40
CA ASP A 351 -0.40 6.85 -17.26
C ASP A 351 -0.57 7.69 -18.52
N THR A 352 0.19 8.79 -18.65
CA THR A 352 -0.02 9.76 -19.70
C THR A 352 1.26 10.46 -20.12
N ARG A 353 1.21 11.17 -21.24
CA ARG A 353 2.25 12.09 -21.68
C ARG A 353 1.70 13.51 -21.70
N ASN A 354 2.40 14.40 -21.00
CA ASN A 354 2.13 15.82 -21.00
C ASN A 354 3.41 16.60 -20.69
N GLY A 355 3.83 17.47 -21.60
CA GLY A 355 5.05 18.27 -21.53
C GLY A 355 4.85 19.73 -21.11
N ASP A 356 3.66 20.12 -20.60
CA ASP A 356 3.37 21.52 -20.26
C ASP A 356 4.37 22.11 -19.27
N PHE A 357 4.86 21.27 -18.32
CA PHE A 357 5.84 21.68 -17.31
C PHE A 357 7.00 20.70 -17.25
N ALA A 358 8.23 21.18 -17.52
CA ALA A 358 9.42 20.34 -17.53
C ALA A 358 10.06 20.20 -16.14
N SER A 359 9.97 21.23 -15.30
CA SER A 359 10.58 21.26 -13.97
C SER A 359 9.83 22.21 -13.03
N GLY A 360 10.06 22.08 -11.75
CA GLY A 360 9.47 22.94 -10.72
C GLY A 360 9.52 22.29 -9.34
N ARG A 361 8.78 22.84 -8.42
CA ARG A 361 8.70 22.40 -7.03
C ARG A 361 7.62 21.36 -6.85
N ILE A 362 7.69 20.66 -5.73
CA ILE A 362 6.58 19.90 -5.16
C ILE A 362 5.88 20.82 -4.17
N ALA A 363 4.53 20.80 -4.16
CA ALA A 363 3.78 21.51 -3.14
C ALA A 363 2.59 20.68 -2.62
N LEU A 364 2.31 20.83 -1.34
CA LEU A 364 1.11 20.32 -0.70
C LEU A 364 0.07 21.44 -0.71
N GLN A 365 -1.17 21.12 -1.05
CA GLN A 365 -2.28 22.06 -1.03
C GLN A 365 -3.13 21.86 0.22
N CYS A 366 -3.50 22.95 0.87
CA CYS A 366 -4.69 23.04 1.72
C CYS A 366 -5.72 23.87 0.95
N HIS A 367 -6.75 23.22 0.43
CA HIS A 367 -7.65 23.82 -0.57
C HIS A 367 -8.53 24.91 0.01
N ASP A 368 -9.02 24.73 1.23
CA ASP A 368 -9.99 25.61 1.87
C ASP A 368 -9.95 25.45 3.41
N PRO A 369 -10.65 26.31 4.18
CA PRO A 369 -10.63 26.26 5.64
C PRO A 369 -11.42 25.06 6.24
N PHE A 370 -12.10 24.26 5.43
CA PHE A 370 -12.94 23.15 5.88
C PHE A 370 -12.26 21.79 5.77
N THR A 371 -11.03 21.77 5.26
CA THR A 371 -10.25 20.56 5.03
C THR A 371 -9.00 20.52 5.88
N ILE A 372 -8.55 19.31 6.20
CA ILE A 372 -7.23 19.06 6.78
C ILE A 372 -6.52 18.07 5.86
N ILE A 373 -5.29 18.40 5.48
CA ILE A 373 -4.36 17.47 4.84
C ILE A 373 -3.26 17.14 5.82
N GLU A 374 -2.95 15.86 5.91
CA GLU A 374 -1.83 15.31 6.66
C GLU A 374 -0.95 14.52 5.70
N THR A 375 0.35 14.80 5.71
CA THR A 375 1.31 14.15 4.80
C THR A 375 2.57 13.78 5.56
N ARG A 376 2.99 12.51 5.47
CA ARG A 376 4.21 11.99 6.10
C ARG A 376 4.96 11.06 5.16
N ASP A 377 6.14 10.62 5.55
CA ASP A 377 6.93 9.65 4.80
C ASP A 377 7.14 10.09 3.34
N ILE A 378 7.53 11.37 3.20
CA ILE A 378 7.72 12.00 1.90
C ILE A 378 9.16 11.70 1.45
N TYR A 379 9.28 10.87 0.42
CA TYR A 379 10.56 10.48 -0.17
C TYR A 379 10.56 10.77 -1.66
N TRP A 380 11.74 11.05 -2.18
CA TRP A 380 11.96 11.25 -3.60
C TRP A 380 13.24 10.55 -4.06
N ARG A 381 13.34 10.29 -5.37
CA ARG A 381 14.58 9.88 -6.01
C ARG A 381 14.66 10.44 -7.42
N PRO A 382 15.86 10.70 -7.96
CA PRO A 382 16.04 11.07 -9.37
C PRO A 382 15.74 9.86 -10.28
N LEU A 383 15.38 10.14 -11.56
CA LEU A 383 15.10 9.13 -12.59
C LEU A 383 16.06 9.21 -13.79
#